data_52d1940e4f6e453818cd46e5f9ef8c9a
#
_entry.id   52d1940e4f6e453818cd46e5f9ef8c9a
#
_cell.length_a   1.000
_cell.length_b   1.000
_cell.length_c   1.000
_cell.angle_alpha   90.00
_cell.angle_beta   90.00
_cell.angle_gamma   90.00
#
_symmetry.space_group_name_H-M   'P 1'
#
loop_
_entity.id
_entity.type
_entity.pdbx_description
1 polymer ?
#
loop_
_entity_poly.entity_id
_entity_poly.type
_entity_poly.pdbx_seq_one_letter_code
_entity_poly.pdbx_strand_id
1 'polypeptide(L)'
;MKPLILGLAAVLALSACQVRKAPDLDYTSFKESKPASILVVPPLNESPDVNGTWGMLASTAAPISEAGYYVFPAAVVEETFKENGLTNAADIHAVRPEKLHQIFGNDAVLYITVTEYGTSYQILDSVTTVSAKARLVDSRNGKELWSGSASIREGSNNSNSGLLGALVGAVVNQIANSLT
;
A
#
# COMPACT_ATOMS: atom_id res chain seq x y z
N MET A 1 -11.76 54.87 -2.66
CA MET A 1 -11.05 53.95 -3.59
C MET A 1 -10.14 52.96 -2.87
N LYS A 2 -9.46 53.28 -1.78
CA LYS A 2 -8.61 52.34 -1.01
C LYS A 2 -9.31 51.08 -0.43
N PRO A 3 -10.56 51.14 0.13
CA PRO A 3 -11.20 49.95 0.67
C PRO A 3 -11.66 48.94 -0.40
N LEU A 4 -11.96 49.41 -1.62
CA LEU A 4 -12.41 48.55 -2.71
C LEU A 4 -11.27 47.65 -3.24
N ILE A 5 -10.03 48.15 -3.28
CA ILE A 5 -8.84 47.44 -3.70
C ILE A 5 -8.45 46.36 -2.66
N LEU A 6 -8.63 46.66 -1.37
CA LEU A 6 -8.38 45.71 -0.29
C LEU A 6 -9.34 44.50 -0.32
N GLY A 7 -10.62 44.77 -0.64
CA GLY A 7 -11.64 43.72 -0.80
C GLY A 7 -11.37 42.80 -1.98
N LEU A 8 -10.92 43.34 -3.12
CA LEU A 8 -10.59 42.56 -4.31
C LEU A 8 -9.34 41.67 -4.11
N ALA A 9 -8.34 42.15 -3.36
CA ALA A 9 -7.16 41.38 -3.02
C ALA A 9 -7.46 40.20 -2.08
N ALA A 10 -8.40 40.34 -1.15
CA ALA A 10 -8.81 39.29 -0.24
C ALA A 10 -9.58 38.16 -0.95
N VAL A 11 -10.36 38.45 -1.98
CA VAL A 11 -11.09 37.44 -2.77
C VAL A 11 -10.13 36.62 -3.63
N LEU A 12 -9.06 37.21 -4.15
CA LEU A 12 -8.03 36.50 -4.93
C LEU A 12 -7.18 35.55 -4.08
N ALA A 13 -7.02 35.82 -2.78
CA ALA A 13 -6.26 34.94 -1.87
C ALA A 13 -6.99 33.65 -1.49
N LEU A 14 -8.31 33.58 -1.59
CA LEU A 14 -9.10 32.38 -1.28
C LEU A 14 -9.05 31.32 -2.40
N SER A 15 -8.62 31.66 -3.60
CA SER A 15 -8.54 30.73 -4.74
C SER A 15 -7.29 29.82 -4.72
N ALA A 16 -6.40 29.96 -3.75
CA ALA A 16 -5.10 29.25 -3.73
C ALA A 16 -5.15 27.83 -3.17
N CYS A 17 -6.29 27.36 -2.66
CA CYS A 17 -6.45 25.95 -2.28
C CYS A 17 -6.72 25.10 -3.52
N GLN A 18 -5.68 24.80 -4.31
CA GLN A 18 -5.75 23.75 -5.32
C GLN A 18 -5.73 22.40 -4.59
N VAL A 19 -6.90 21.78 -4.42
CA VAL A 19 -6.99 20.37 -4.08
C VAL A 19 -6.32 19.58 -5.22
N ARG A 20 -5.16 18.99 -4.93
CA ARG A 20 -4.46 18.14 -5.88
C ARG A 20 -5.37 16.94 -6.16
N LYS A 21 -6.01 16.93 -7.34
CA LYS A 21 -6.87 15.82 -7.76
C LYS A 21 -6.02 14.54 -7.72
N ALA A 22 -6.46 13.53 -6.97
CA ALA A 22 -5.83 12.22 -6.99
C ALA A 22 -5.84 11.70 -8.44
N PRO A 23 -4.81 10.94 -8.87
CA PRO A 23 -4.80 10.35 -10.19
C PRO A 23 -6.07 9.50 -10.39
N ASP A 24 -6.67 9.63 -11.56
CA ASP A 24 -7.86 8.86 -11.95
C ASP A 24 -7.40 7.42 -12.17
N LEU A 25 -7.59 6.56 -11.16
CA LEU A 25 -7.21 5.16 -11.22
C LEU A 25 -8.32 4.37 -11.91
N ASP A 26 -7.95 3.56 -12.90
CA ASP A 26 -8.89 2.67 -13.59
C ASP A 26 -9.12 1.40 -12.75
N TYR A 27 -10.31 1.27 -12.20
CA TYR A 27 -10.74 0.11 -11.42
C TYR A 27 -11.57 -0.89 -12.22
N THR A 28 -11.68 -0.76 -13.52
CA THR A 28 -12.50 -1.63 -14.38
C THR A 28 -12.12 -3.09 -14.21
N SER A 29 -10.83 -3.42 -14.29
CA SER A 29 -10.32 -4.78 -14.10
C SER A 29 -10.66 -5.35 -12.73
N PHE A 30 -10.56 -4.53 -11.68
CA PHE A 30 -10.88 -4.93 -10.31
C PHE A 30 -12.38 -5.23 -10.15
N LYS A 31 -13.25 -4.36 -10.68
CA LYS A 31 -14.70 -4.54 -10.66
C LYS A 31 -15.18 -5.74 -11.45
N GLU A 32 -14.49 -6.11 -12.52
CA GLU A 32 -14.76 -7.32 -13.30
C GLU A 32 -14.32 -8.59 -12.58
N SER A 33 -13.12 -8.58 -11.97
CA SER A 33 -12.52 -9.73 -11.29
C SER A 33 -13.24 -10.10 -10.00
N LYS A 34 -13.68 -9.11 -9.21
CA LYS A 34 -14.34 -9.27 -7.90
C LYS A 34 -13.63 -10.28 -6.98
N PRO A 35 -12.35 -10.10 -6.66
CA PRO A 35 -11.64 -11.04 -5.80
C PRO A 35 -12.27 -11.06 -4.41
N ALA A 36 -12.51 -12.24 -3.84
CA ALA A 36 -12.97 -12.41 -2.46
C ALA A 36 -11.82 -12.73 -1.51
N SER A 37 -10.71 -13.28 -2.03
CA SER A 37 -9.54 -13.66 -1.25
C SER A 37 -8.26 -13.05 -1.82
N ILE A 38 -7.40 -12.56 -0.93
CA ILE A 38 -6.13 -11.91 -1.27
C ILE A 38 -4.98 -12.61 -0.56
N LEU A 39 -4.05 -13.15 -1.35
CA LEU A 39 -2.78 -13.66 -0.87
C LEU A 39 -1.78 -12.50 -0.79
N VAL A 40 -1.30 -12.18 0.40
CA VAL A 40 -0.21 -11.21 0.60
C VAL A 40 1.10 -11.99 0.61
N VAL A 41 1.94 -11.79 -0.39
CA VAL A 41 3.27 -12.39 -0.42
C VAL A 41 4.28 -11.54 0.35
N PRO A 42 5.37 -12.13 0.89
CA PRO A 42 6.40 -11.37 1.60
C PRO A 42 6.90 -10.19 0.76
N PRO A 43 6.85 -8.95 1.28
CA PRO A 43 7.27 -7.76 0.55
C PRO A 43 8.74 -7.79 0.12
N LEU A 44 9.02 -7.30 -1.07
CA LEU A 44 10.37 -6.91 -1.45
C LEU A 44 10.81 -5.70 -0.62
N ASN A 45 12.06 -5.67 -0.21
CA ASN A 45 12.61 -4.57 0.55
C ASN A 45 13.83 -3.98 -0.16
N GLU A 46 13.65 -2.79 -0.69
CA GLU A 46 14.69 -1.96 -1.32
C GLU A 46 15.27 -0.92 -0.34
N SER A 47 14.71 -0.86 0.88
CA SER A 47 15.19 0.05 1.91
C SER A 47 16.43 -0.51 2.62
N PRO A 48 17.27 0.33 3.24
CA PRO A 48 18.43 -0.13 4.01
C PRO A 48 18.06 -0.81 5.33
N ASP A 49 16.83 -0.65 5.83
CA ASP A 49 16.37 -1.26 7.09
C ASP A 49 15.78 -2.65 6.83
N VAL A 50 16.39 -3.66 7.43
CA VAL A 50 15.99 -5.08 7.30
C VAL A 50 14.58 -5.38 7.85
N ASN A 51 14.05 -4.54 8.73
CA ASN A 51 12.72 -4.71 9.32
C ASN A 51 11.59 -4.28 8.38
N GLY A 52 11.89 -3.62 7.26
CA GLY A 52 10.89 -3.12 6.32
C GLY A 52 9.94 -4.20 5.79
N THR A 53 10.45 -5.39 5.48
CA THR A 53 9.64 -6.54 5.03
C THR A 53 8.62 -6.98 6.08
N TRP A 54 9.09 -7.27 7.28
CA TRP A 54 8.24 -7.84 8.34
C TRP A 54 7.25 -6.83 8.90
N GLY A 55 7.67 -5.56 9.07
CA GLY A 55 6.80 -4.47 9.49
C GLY A 55 5.66 -4.24 8.51
N MET A 56 5.96 -4.21 7.21
CA MET A 56 4.95 -4.05 6.16
C MET A 56 4.00 -5.24 6.12
N LEU A 57 4.50 -6.48 6.13
CA LEU A 57 3.68 -7.69 6.08
C LEU A 57 2.70 -7.74 7.27
N ALA A 58 3.19 -7.49 8.49
CA ALA A 58 2.37 -7.51 9.70
C ALA A 58 1.25 -6.46 9.67
N SER A 59 1.50 -5.31 9.07
CA SER A 59 0.54 -4.19 9.02
C SER A 59 -0.46 -4.30 7.87
N THR A 60 -0.24 -5.19 6.90
CA THR A 60 -1.05 -5.27 5.68
C THR A 60 -2.34 -6.07 5.87
N ALA A 61 -2.31 -7.15 6.66
CA ALA A 61 -3.43 -8.10 6.74
C ALA A 61 -4.70 -7.48 7.35
N ALA A 62 -4.57 -6.70 8.43
CA ALA A 62 -5.71 -6.17 9.16
C ALA A 62 -6.58 -5.22 8.31
N PRO A 63 -6.05 -4.16 7.67
CA PRO A 63 -6.85 -3.26 6.85
C PRO A 63 -7.55 -3.96 5.67
N ILE A 64 -6.90 -4.95 5.05
CA ILE A 64 -7.50 -5.71 3.94
C ILE A 64 -8.66 -6.57 4.45
N SER A 65 -8.49 -7.21 5.62
CA SER A 65 -9.57 -8.00 6.25
C SER A 65 -10.74 -7.11 6.68
N GLU A 66 -10.48 -5.91 7.20
CA GLU A 66 -11.50 -4.93 7.58
C GLU A 66 -12.28 -4.42 6.36
N ALA A 67 -11.64 -4.38 5.18
CA ALA A 67 -12.31 -4.08 3.91
C ALA A 67 -13.17 -5.23 3.37
N GLY A 68 -13.24 -6.38 4.08
CA GLY A 68 -14.11 -7.51 3.76
C GLY A 68 -13.48 -8.63 2.93
N TYR A 69 -12.16 -8.60 2.69
CA TYR A 69 -11.46 -9.65 1.97
C TYR A 69 -10.95 -10.74 2.91
N TYR A 70 -10.97 -11.98 2.45
CA TYR A 70 -10.24 -13.03 3.14
C TYR A 70 -8.73 -12.87 2.88
N VAL A 71 -7.94 -12.79 3.95
CA VAL A 71 -6.48 -12.70 3.88
C VAL A 71 -5.88 -13.97 4.45
N PHE A 72 -4.98 -14.60 3.71
CA PHE A 72 -4.29 -15.81 4.16
C PHE A 72 -3.35 -15.49 5.31
N PRO A 73 -3.35 -16.31 6.40
CA PRO A 73 -2.44 -16.10 7.53
C PRO A 73 -0.97 -16.12 7.09
N ALA A 74 -0.22 -15.06 7.41
CA ALA A 74 1.17 -14.90 6.96
C ALA A 74 2.07 -16.09 7.33
N ALA A 75 1.87 -16.67 8.52
CA ALA A 75 2.66 -17.82 8.97
C ALA A 75 2.42 -19.07 8.09
N VAL A 76 1.18 -19.30 7.66
CA VAL A 76 0.84 -20.42 6.77
C VAL A 76 1.45 -20.19 5.38
N VAL A 77 1.36 -18.97 4.88
CA VAL A 77 1.93 -18.58 3.58
C VAL A 77 3.45 -18.76 3.58
N GLU A 78 4.13 -18.29 4.62
CA GLU A 78 5.58 -18.40 4.77
C GLU A 78 6.02 -19.87 4.84
N GLU A 79 5.35 -20.69 5.65
CA GLU A 79 5.68 -22.11 5.80
C GLU A 79 5.49 -22.86 4.47
N THR A 80 4.38 -22.60 3.78
CA THR A 80 4.12 -23.21 2.46
C THR A 80 5.23 -22.87 1.45
N PHE A 81 5.72 -21.62 1.43
CA PHE A 81 6.82 -21.24 0.57
C PHE A 81 8.13 -21.95 0.95
N LYS A 82 8.44 -22.02 2.24
CA LYS A 82 9.64 -22.73 2.75
C LYS A 82 9.64 -24.21 2.37
N GLU A 83 8.52 -24.90 2.53
CA GLU A 83 8.35 -26.30 2.14
C GLU A 83 8.57 -26.53 0.63
N ASN A 84 8.31 -25.51 -0.18
CA ASN A 84 8.57 -25.52 -1.63
C ASN A 84 9.96 -24.97 -2.02
N GLY A 85 10.85 -24.74 -1.04
CA GLY A 85 12.22 -24.25 -1.27
C GLY A 85 12.34 -22.76 -1.58
N LEU A 86 11.25 -21.98 -1.39
CA LEU A 86 11.21 -20.55 -1.63
C LEU A 86 11.41 -19.81 -0.28
N THR A 87 12.63 -19.34 -0.05
CA THR A 87 13.02 -18.75 1.24
C THR A 87 13.29 -17.24 1.16
N ASN A 88 13.29 -16.66 -0.04
CA ASN A 88 13.48 -15.23 -0.21
C ASN A 88 12.32 -14.59 -1.01
N ALA A 89 12.05 -13.31 -0.73
CA ALA A 89 10.95 -12.59 -1.33
C ALA A 89 11.08 -12.44 -2.86
N ALA A 90 12.30 -12.34 -3.39
CA ALA A 90 12.51 -12.18 -4.83
C ALA A 90 12.08 -13.42 -5.62
N ASP A 91 12.43 -14.60 -5.13
CA ASP A 91 12.02 -15.88 -5.75
C ASP A 91 10.50 -16.06 -5.65
N ILE A 92 9.90 -15.69 -4.51
CA ILE A 92 8.43 -15.72 -4.33
C ILE A 92 7.73 -14.79 -5.32
N HIS A 93 8.23 -13.57 -5.52
CA HIS A 93 7.69 -12.62 -6.48
C HIS A 93 7.86 -13.06 -7.95
N ALA A 94 8.81 -13.96 -8.23
CA ALA A 94 9.01 -14.55 -9.56
C ALA A 94 8.03 -15.69 -9.86
N VAL A 95 7.30 -16.21 -8.86
CA VAL A 95 6.29 -17.25 -9.07
C VAL A 95 5.11 -16.66 -9.84
N ARG A 96 4.66 -17.34 -10.89
CA ARG A 96 3.50 -16.90 -11.68
C ARG A 96 2.24 -16.89 -10.82
N PRO A 97 1.36 -15.88 -10.94
CA PRO A 97 0.11 -15.78 -10.18
C PRO A 97 -0.78 -17.03 -10.25
N GLU A 98 -0.86 -17.64 -11.44
CA GLU A 98 -1.67 -18.85 -11.64
C GLU A 98 -1.13 -20.05 -10.85
N LYS A 99 0.19 -20.12 -10.61
CA LYS A 99 0.78 -21.14 -9.77
C LYS A 99 0.45 -20.92 -8.30
N LEU A 100 0.42 -19.66 -7.85
CA LEU A 100 -0.02 -19.31 -6.50
C LEU A 100 -1.49 -19.66 -6.29
N HIS A 101 -2.34 -19.41 -7.29
CA HIS A 101 -3.73 -19.85 -7.28
C HIS A 101 -3.88 -21.37 -7.12
N GLN A 102 -3.07 -22.15 -7.83
CA GLN A 102 -3.10 -23.62 -7.72
C GLN A 102 -2.69 -24.12 -6.32
N ILE A 103 -1.80 -23.41 -5.62
CA ILE A 103 -1.30 -23.79 -4.30
C ILE A 103 -2.26 -23.35 -3.19
N PHE A 104 -2.70 -22.08 -3.22
CA PHE A 104 -3.45 -21.45 -2.13
C PHE A 104 -4.95 -21.32 -2.41
N GLY A 105 -5.40 -21.41 -3.66
CA GLY A 105 -6.80 -21.17 -4.04
C GLY A 105 -7.22 -19.69 -3.96
N ASN A 106 -6.27 -18.76 -3.93
CA ASN A 106 -6.51 -17.31 -3.80
C ASN A 106 -7.03 -16.70 -5.11
N ASP A 107 -7.92 -15.71 -5.03
CA ASP A 107 -8.42 -14.99 -6.21
C ASP A 107 -7.42 -13.95 -6.71
N ALA A 108 -6.73 -13.27 -5.80
CA ALA A 108 -5.74 -12.27 -6.14
C ALA A 108 -4.48 -12.38 -5.28
N VAL A 109 -3.37 -11.87 -5.81
CA VAL A 109 -2.08 -11.76 -5.10
C VAL A 109 -1.73 -10.29 -4.96
N LEU A 110 -1.37 -9.88 -3.75
CA LEU A 110 -0.84 -8.56 -3.44
C LEU A 110 0.68 -8.64 -3.35
N TYR A 111 1.34 -7.94 -4.27
CA TYR A 111 2.78 -7.74 -4.29
C TYR A 111 3.11 -6.36 -3.75
N ILE A 112 4.03 -6.28 -2.80
CA ILE A 112 4.47 -5.03 -2.17
C ILE A 112 5.97 -4.90 -2.32
N THR A 113 6.44 -3.69 -2.63
CA THR A 113 7.86 -3.32 -2.61
C THR A 113 8.02 -2.13 -1.68
N VAL A 114 8.75 -2.32 -0.59
CA VAL A 114 9.13 -1.25 0.36
C VAL A 114 10.31 -0.52 -0.24
N THR A 115 10.13 0.76 -0.58
CA THR A 115 11.18 1.58 -1.21
C THR A 115 11.93 2.42 -0.20
N GLU A 116 11.27 2.84 0.89
CA GLU A 116 11.88 3.53 2.01
C GLU A 116 11.28 3.01 3.32
N TYR A 117 12.12 2.78 4.30
CA TYR A 117 11.72 2.40 5.66
C TYR A 117 12.83 2.80 6.63
N GLY A 118 12.51 3.63 7.60
CA GLY A 118 13.48 4.01 8.62
C GLY A 118 13.34 5.43 9.13
N THR A 119 14.15 5.75 10.12
CA THR A 119 14.21 7.06 10.76
C THR A 119 15.51 7.77 10.42
N SER A 120 15.42 8.99 9.91
CA SER A 120 16.55 9.89 9.71
C SER A 120 16.64 10.88 10.86
N TYR A 121 17.80 10.93 11.52
CA TYR A 121 18.07 11.84 12.63
C TYR A 121 18.71 13.12 12.09
N GLN A 122 18.04 14.24 12.31
CA GLN A 122 18.55 15.58 12.06
C GLN A 122 18.87 16.28 13.39
N ILE A 123 19.69 17.35 13.35
CA ILE A 123 20.23 18.01 14.56
C ILE A 123 19.14 18.47 15.54
N LEU A 124 17.92 18.78 15.04
CA LEU A 124 16.81 19.30 15.86
C LEU A 124 15.53 18.46 15.72
N ASP A 125 15.52 17.43 14.87
CA ASP A 125 14.32 16.63 14.61
C ASP A 125 14.69 15.21 14.13
N SER A 126 13.79 14.26 14.32
CA SER A 126 13.88 12.95 13.70
C SER A 126 12.66 12.73 12.80
N VAL A 127 12.89 12.26 11.60
CA VAL A 127 11.83 12.01 10.63
C VAL A 127 11.82 10.52 10.26
N THR A 128 10.72 9.85 10.53
CA THR A 128 10.48 8.48 10.07
C THR A 128 9.75 8.55 8.73
N THR A 129 10.29 7.86 7.74
CA THR A 129 9.70 7.77 6.40
C THR A 129 9.39 6.29 6.10
N VAL A 130 8.19 6.03 5.60
CA VAL A 130 7.80 4.75 5.04
C VAL A 130 7.19 5.00 3.66
N SER A 131 7.79 4.37 2.65
CA SER A 131 7.32 4.46 1.27
C SER A 131 7.23 3.05 0.67
N ALA A 132 6.14 2.77 -0.03
CA ALA A 132 5.93 1.50 -0.68
C ALA A 132 5.20 1.65 -2.00
N LYS A 133 5.44 0.70 -2.90
CA LYS A 133 4.66 0.43 -4.11
C LYS A 133 3.93 -0.88 -3.93
N ALA A 134 2.72 -0.97 -4.48
CA ALA A 134 1.96 -2.20 -4.43
C ALA A 134 1.23 -2.43 -5.76
N ARG A 135 1.02 -3.71 -6.10
CA ARG A 135 0.19 -4.13 -7.22
C ARG A 135 -0.64 -5.34 -6.81
N LEU A 136 -1.91 -5.33 -7.19
CA LEU A 136 -2.84 -6.43 -7.01
C LEU A 136 -3.06 -7.10 -8.36
N VAL A 137 -2.87 -8.40 -8.42
CA VAL A 137 -2.94 -9.20 -9.65
C VAL A 137 -3.97 -10.33 -9.47
N ASP A 138 -4.87 -10.51 -10.43
CA ASP A 138 -5.77 -11.66 -10.47
C ASP A 138 -4.94 -12.94 -10.66
N SER A 139 -5.03 -13.85 -9.70
CA SER A 139 -4.22 -15.08 -9.72
C SER A 139 -4.72 -16.13 -10.70
N ARG A 140 -5.94 -15.98 -11.23
CA ARG A 140 -6.53 -16.92 -12.19
C ARG A 140 -6.06 -16.69 -13.61
N ASN A 141 -5.65 -15.45 -13.96
CA ASN A 141 -5.30 -15.06 -15.33
C ASN A 141 -4.08 -14.12 -15.44
N GLY A 142 -3.48 -13.71 -14.32
CA GLY A 142 -2.32 -12.81 -14.29
C GLY A 142 -2.63 -11.34 -14.63
N LYS A 143 -3.91 -10.94 -14.77
CA LYS A 143 -4.28 -9.56 -15.09
C LYS A 143 -4.05 -8.65 -13.88
N GLU A 144 -3.38 -7.52 -14.08
CA GLU A 144 -3.26 -6.49 -13.05
C GLU A 144 -4.63 -5.85 -12.80
N LEU A 145 -5.06 -5.86 -11.54
CA LEU A 145 -6.33 -5.32 -11.08
C LEU A 145 -6.19 -3.89 -10.58
N TRP A 146 -5.06 -3.61 -9.96
CA TRP A 146 -4.75 -2.32 -9.37
C TRP A 146 -3.24 -2.21 -9.11
N SER A 147 -2.72 -1.00 -9.22
CA SER A 147 -1.38 -0.65 -8.74
C SER A 147 -1.37 0.75 -8.14
N GLY A 148 -0.49 0.98 -7.18
CA GLY A 148 -0.37 2.24 -6.50
C GLY A 148 0.92 2.39 -5.72
N SER A 149 1.15 3.59 -5.22
CA SER A 149 2.27 3.90 -4.33
C SER A 149 1.83 4.89 -3.27
N ALA A 150 2.40 4.75 -2.08
CA ALA A 150 2.18 5.68 -0.99
C ALA A 150 3.48 5.97 -0.25
N SER A 151 3.58 7.18 0.31
CA SER A 151 4.70 7.61 1.15
C SER A 151 4.15 8.41 2.31
N ILE A 152 4.58 8.07 3.52
CA ILE A 152 4.21 8.78 4.75
C ILE A 152 5.50 9.19 5.45
N ARG A 153 5.51 10.42 5.95
CA ARG A 153 6.58 11.00 6.77
C ARG A 153 6.00 11.51 8.07
N GLU A 154 6.63 11.13 9.17
CA GLU A 154 6.26 11.57 10.51
C GLU A 154 7.48 12.15 11.23
N GLY A 155 7.36 13.40 11.70
CA GLY A 155 8.35 14.05 12.54
C GLY A 155 8.16 13.71 14.00
N SER A 156 9.20 13.88 14.83
CA SER A 156 9.24 13.53 16.26
C SER A 156 8.16 14.21 17.14
N ASN A 157 7.49 15.25 16.65
CA ASN A 157 6.45 15.96 17.37
C ASN A 157 5.03 15.35 17.23
N ASN A 158 4.88 14.29 16.45
CA ASN A 158 3.58 13.67 16.16
C ASN A 158 3.66 12.15 16.40
N SER A 159 3.69 11.75 17.66
CA SER A 159 3.78 10.35 18.09
C SER A 159 2.42 9.64 17.93
N ASN A 160 1.97 9.44 16.71
CA ASN A 160 0.85 8.55 16.44
C ASN A 160 1.38 7.29 15.73
N SER A 161 1.50 6.21 16.49
CA SER A 161 2.11 4.92 16.16
C SER A 161 1.35 4.11 15.08
N GLY A 162 1.13 4.70 13.92
CA GLY A 162 0.30 4.09 12.89
C GLY A 162 0.78 4.31 11.45
N LEU A 163 2.06 4.71 11.24
CA LEU A 163 2.59 5.00 9.89
C LEU A 163 2.30 3.89 8.88
N LEU A 164 2.61 2.64 9.24
CA LEU A 164 2.34 1.49 8.37
C LEU A 164 0.84 1.26 8.19
N GLY A 165 0.07 1.32 9.28
CA GLY A 165 -1.39 1.21 9.23
C GLY A 165 -2.02 2.34 8.40
N ALA A 166 -1.55 3.56 8.56
CA ALA A 166 -2.02 4.71 7.78
C ALA A 166 -1.68 4.56 6.29
N LEU A 167 -0.49 4.05 5.96
CA LEU A 167 -0.07 3.82 4.58
C LEU A 167 -0.91 2.72 3.92
N VAL A 168 -1.08 1.59 4.61
CA VAL A 168 -1.92 0.48 4.11
C VAL A 168 -3.38 0.91 4.09
N GLY A 169 -3.87 1.62 5.11
CA GLY A 169 -5.23 2.16 5.15
C GLY A 169 -5.53 3.14 4.01
N ALA A 170 -4.57 3.99 3.63
CA ALA A 170 -4.71 4.86 2.47
C ALA A 170 -4.88 4.06 1.16
N VAL A 171 -4.11 2.98 0.99
CA VAL A 171 -4.22 2.08 -0.17
C VAL A 171 -5.55 1.32 -0.16
N VAL A 172 -5.94 0.74 0.98
CA VAL A 172 -7.20 -0.01 1.12
C VAL A 172 -8.41 0.90 0.94
N ASN A 173 -8.42 2.10 1.54
CA ASN A 173 -9.49 3.08 1.34
C ASN A 173 -9.60 3.52 -0.13
N GLN A 174 -8.48 3.62 -0.83
CA GLN A 174 -8.47 3.92 -2.25
C GLN A 174 -9.16 2.81 -3.07
N ILE A 175 -8.95 1.55 -2.70
CA ILE A 175 -9.62 0.39 -3.31
C ILE A 175 -11.11 0.37 -2.91
N ALA A 176 -11.43 0.53 -1.63
CA ALA A 176 -12.79 0.44 -1.09
C ALA A 176 -13.71 1.54 -1.64
N ASN A 177 -13.23 2.80 -1.69
CA ASN A 177 -14.01 3.94 -2.22
C ASN A 177 -14.28 3.85 -3.73
N SER A 178 -13.61 2.98 -4.45
CA SER A 178 -13.85 2.74 -5.88
C SER A 178 -14.97 1.72 -6.13
N LEU A 179 -15.49 1.07 -5.08
CA LEU A 179 -16.54 0.05 -5.16
C LEU A 179 -17.95 0.60 -4.90
N THR A 180 -18.06 1.83 -4.41
CA THR A 180 -19.32 2.58 -4.28
C THR A 180 -19.56 3.48 -5.48
#